data_c6661a742db873da1e9fa178a791ff0a
#
_entry.id   c6661a742db873da1e9fa178a791ff0a
#
_cell.length_a   1.000
_cell.length_b   1.000
_cell.length_c   1.000
_cell.angle_alpha   90.00
_cell.angle_beta   90.00
_cell.angle_gamma   90.00
#
_symmetry.space_group_name_H-M   'P 1'
#
loop_
_entity.id
_entity.type
_entity.pdbx_description
1 polymer ?
#
loop_
_entity_poly.entity_id
_entity_poly.type
_entity_poly.pdbx_seq_one_letter_code
_entity_poly.pdbx_strand_id
1 'polypeptide(L)'
;LEGGIVTKTAADVLTLVESEGYEFVDLRFCDLPGQVQHFTVPVHQLTEDSFEDGFGFDGSSIRGFQDIQESDMILIPDADTAVEDVFRARKTLILYCYVNDPISGSPYEKDPRYVARKAEEFLVSTGLADTSYWGPEAEFYIFDD
;
A
#
# COMPACT_ATOMS: atom_id res chain seq x y z
N LEU A 1 -12.84 8.64 24.77
CA LEU A 1 -12.05 9.09 23.64
C LEU A 1 -12.66 8.52 22.37
N GLU A 2 -13.66 9.24 21.83
CA GLU A 2 -14.23 8.96 20.49
C GLU A 2 -13.27 9.54 19.44
N GLY A 3 -12.19 8.83 19.16
CA GLY A 3 -11.38 9.03 17.99
C GLY A 3 -11.94 8.15 16.89
N GLY A 4 -12.99 8.58 16.20
CA GLY A 4 -13.40 7.93 14.96
C GLY A 4 -12.20 7.90 14.01
N ILE A 5 -11.90 6.74 13.42
CA ILE A 5 -10.91 6.62 12.36
C ILE A 5 -11.42 7.51 11.22
N VAL A 6 -10.76 8.63 10.99
CA VAL A 6 -11.04 9.48 9.82
C VAL A 6 -10.36 8.82 8.64
N THR A 7 -11.13 8.16 7.81
CA THR A 7 -10.63 7.57 6.56
C THR A 7 -10.33 8.69 5.56
N LYS A 8 -9.14 8.64 4.95
CA LYS A 8 -8.76 9.57 3.87
C LYS A 8 -9.33 9.09 2.55
N THR A 9 -9.77 10.03 1.73
CA THR A 9 -10.15 9.77 0.34
C THR A 9 -9.01 10.09 -0.62
N ALA A 10 -9.12 9.68 -1.87
CA ALA A 10 -8.20 10.08 -2.94
C ALA A 10 -8.07 11.60 -3.02
N ALA A 11 -9.19 12.33 -2.95
CA ALA A 11 -9.22 13.79 -2.98
C ALA A 11 -8.47 14.42 -1.79
N ASP A 12 -8.55 13.82 -0.59
CA ASP A 12 -7.79 14.28 0.57
C ASP A 12 -6.28 14.13 0.36
N VAL A 13 -5.86 13.01 -0.24
CA VAL A 13 -4.44 12.77 -0.56
C VAL A 13 -3.93 13.74 -1.62
N LEU A 14 -4.72 14.01 -2.66
CA LEU A 14 -4.35 14.99 -3.70
C LEU A 14 -4.24 16.41 -3.12
N THR A 15 -5.16 16.78 -2.24
CA THR A 15 -5.10 18.06 -1.51
C THR A 15 -3.84 18.15 -0.65
N LEU A 16 -3.49 17.07 0.05
CA LEU A 16 -2.27 16.98 0.85
C LEU A 16 -1.01 17.13 -0.04
N VAL A 17 -1.00 16.47 -1.19
CA VAL A 17 0.11 16.53 -2.15
C VAL A 17 0.37 17.97 -2.59
N GLU A 18 -0.68 18.68 -2.97
CA GLU A 18 -0.58 20.08 -3.42
C GLU A 18 -0.17 21.02 -2.29
N SER A 19 -0.84 20.94 -1.14
CA SER A 19 -0.61 21.85 -0.01
C SER A 19 0.79 21.72 0.59
N GLU A 20 1.32 20.49 0.63
CA GLU A 20 2.61 20.18 1.21
C GLU A 20 3.76 20.19 0.21
N GLY A 21 3.47 20.25 -1.09
CA GLY A 21 4.46 20.32 -2.15
C GLY A 21 5.30 19.05 -2.32
N TYR A 22 4.66 17.88 -2.29
CA TYR A 22 5.32 16.62 -2.61
C TYR A 22 5.76 16.59 -4.08
N GLU A 23 6.93 16.00 -4.32
CA GLU A 23 7.50 15.87 -5.66
C GLU A 23 7.36 14.46 -6.21
N PHE A 24 7.33 13.48 -5.31
CA PHE A 24 7.26 12.04 -5.62
C PHE A 24 6.24 11.33 -4.77
N VAL A 25 5.76 10.19 -5.30
CA VAL A 25 4.98 9.20 -4.58
C VAL A 25 5.72 7.87 -4.62
N ASP A 26 5.95 7.27 -3.46
CA ASP A 26 6.56 5.96 -3.27
C ASP A 26 5.46 4.92 -3.00
N LEU A 27 5.18 4.09 -4.00
CA LEU A 27 4.15 3.06 -3.93
C LEU A 27 4.75 1.82 -3.30
N ARG A 28 4.25 1.41 -2.15
CA ARG A 28 4.78 0.30 -1.34
C ARG A 28 3.79 -0.84 -1.25
N PHE A 29 4.29 -2.05 -1.34
CA PHE A 29 3.51 -3.27 -1.15
C PHE A 29 4.38 -4.36 -0.51
N CYS A 30 3.75 -5.39 0.02
CA CYS A 30 4.47 -6.48 0.68
C CYS A 30 4.54 -7.69 -0.24
N ASP A 31 5.72 -8.31 -0.36
CA ASP A 31 5.85 -9.60 -1.04
C ASP A 31 5.50 -10.77 -0.10
N LEU A 32 5.41 -11.99 -0.65
CA LEU A 32 5.05 -13.18 0.12
C LEU A 32 6.04 -13.51 1.26
N PRO A 33 7.37 -13.33 1.09
CA PRO A 33 8.33 -13.46 2.19
C PRO A 33 8.24 -12.38 3.29
N GLY A 34 7.45 -11.31 3.10
CA GLY A 34 7.28 -10.23 4.06
C GLY A 34 8.19 -9.01 3.84
N GLN A 35 8.89 -8.96 2.70
CA GLN A 35 9.70 -7.80 2.35
C GLN A 35 8.82 -6.71 1.74
N VAL A 36 9.04 -5.45 2.13
CA VAL A 36 8.42 -4.30 1.51
C VAL A 36 9.12 -4.00 0.18
N GLN A 37 8.39 -4.19 -0.90
CA GLN A 37 8.78 -3.81 -2.25
C GLN A 37 8.22 -2.43 -2.56
N HIS A 38 8.86 -1.68 -3.46
CA HIS A 38 8.37 -0.36 -3.83
C HIS A 38 8.90 0.11 -5.19
N PHE A 39 8.20 1.06 -5.78
CA PHE A 39 8.74 1.93 -6.81
C PHE A 39 8.20 3.35 -6.65
N THR A 40 8.96 4.31 -7.16
CA THR A 40 8.65 5.72 -6.99
C THR A 40 8.23 6.32 -8.33
N VAL A 41 7.15 7.10 -8.32
CA VAL A 41 6.67 7.84 -9.48
C VAL A 41 6.68 9.34 -9.20
N PRO A 42 6.85 10.21 -10.23
CA PRO A 42 6.64 11.65 -10.07
C PRO A 42 5.21 11.93 -9.64
N VAL A 43 5.02 12.90 -8.76
CA VAL A 43 3.73 13.21 -8.15
C VAL A 43 2.61 13.53 -9.16
N HIS A 44 2.95 14.08 -10.33
CA HIS A 44 1.96 14.38 -11.37
C HIS A 44 1.31 13.13 -12.01
N GLN A 45 1.84 11.93 -11.75
CA GLN A 45 1.23 10.66 -12.15
C GLN A 45 0.17 10.18 -11.16
N LEU A 46 0.11 10.75 -9.95
CA LEU A 46 -0.93 10.46 -8.99
C LEU A 46 -2.15 11.33 -9.30
N THR A 47 -3.21 10.70 -9.76
CA THR A 47 -4.50 11.33 -10.06
C THR A 47 -5.61 10.65 -9.25
N GLU A 48 -6.81 11.18 -9.26
CA GLU A 48 -7.95 10.54 -8.59
C GLU A 48 -8.19 9.14 -9.17
N ASP A 49 -8.13 9.00 -10.51
CA ASP A 49 -8.28 7.71 -11.20
C ASP A 49 -7.21 6.68 -10.80
N SER A 50 -6.02 7.13 -10.37
CA SER A 50 -4.96 6.23 -9.91
C SER A 50 -5.33 5.40 -8.68
N PHE A 51 -6.32 5.82 -7.91
CA PHE A 51 -6.82 5.06 -6.76
C PHE A 51 -7.84 3.98 -7.14
N GLU A 52 -8.37 4.04 -8.36
CA GLU A 52 -9.26 3.01 -8.92
C GLU A 52 -8.54 2.14 -9.95
N ASP A 53 -7.85 2.76 -10.91
CA ASP A 53 -7.16 2.07 -12.01
C ASP A 53 -5.80 1.53 -11.60
N GLY A 54 -5.16 2.14 -10.60
CA GLY A 54 -3.89 1.73 -10.05
C GLY A 54 -2.68 2.00 -10.93
N PHE A 55 -1.56 1.35 -10.57
CA PHE A 55 -0.27 1.44 -11.25
C PHE A 55 0.20 0.04 -11.66
N GLY A 56 0.47 -0.13 -12.95
CA GLY A 56 0.98 -1.40 -13.49
C GLY A 56 2.41 -1.68 -13.06
N PHE A 57 2.71 -2.94 -12.75
CA PHE A 57 4.07 -3.41 -12.50
C PHE A 57 4.24 -4.88 -12.91
N ASP A 58 5.49 -5.31 -13.07
CA ASP A 58 5.86 -6.69 -13.40
C ASP A 58 5.95 -7.55 -12.13
N GLY A 59 4.92 -8.35 -11.88
CA GLY A 59 4.85 -9.26 -10.74
C GLY A 59 5.83 -10.42 -10.80
N SER A 60 6.39 -10.75 -11.98
CA SER A 60 7.41 -11.80 -12.10
C SER A 60 8.74 -11.40 -11.46
N SER A 61 8.96 -10.10 -11.29
CA SER A 61 10.10 -9.56 -10.54
C SER A 61 9.96 -9.72 -9.03
N ILE A 62 8.77 -10.11 -8.56
CA ILE A 62 8.45 -10.23 -7.13
C ILE A 62 8.46 -11.70 -6.71
N ARG A 63 9.31 -12.01 -5.73
CA ARG A 63 9.50 -13.37 -5.27
C ARG A 63 8.19 -13.98 -4.73
N GLY A 64 7.77 -15.08 -5.37
CA GLY A 64 6.60 -15.85 -4.97
C GLY A 64 5.26 -15.32 -5.51
N PHE A 65 5.27 -14.26 -6.35
CA PHE A 65 4.06 -13.75 -6.96
C PHE A 65 3.69 -14.54 -8.21
N GLN A 66 4.14 -14.12 -9.38
CA GLN A 66 3.71 -14.67 -10.67
C GLN A 66 4.88 -15.23 -11.49
N ASP A 67 4.56 -16.07 -12.45
CA ASP A 67 5.47 -16.51 -13.49
C ASP A 67 5.53 -15.49 -14.64
N ILE A 68 6.60 -15.53 -15.44
CA ILE A 68 6.85 -14.55 -16.54
C ILE A 68 5.69 -14.47 -17.55
N GLN A 69 4.90 -15.53 -17.70
CA GLN A 69 3.82 -15.61 -18.68
C GLN A 69 2.54 -14.87 -18.26
N GLU A 70 2.39 -14.56 -16.98
CA GLU A 70 1.25 -13.86 -16.40
C GLU A 70 1.75 -12.77 -15.43
N SER A 71 2.73 -11.99 -15.89
CA SER A 71 3.51 -11.11 -15.01
C SER A 71 2.84 -9.79 -14.66
N ASP A 72 1.93 -9.31 -15.50
CA ASP A 72 1.32 -7.99 -15.30
C ASP A 72 0.42 -7.98 -14.07
N MET A 73 0.63 -7.02 -13.19
CA MET A 73 -0.14 -6.81 -11.97
C MET A 73 -0.39 -5.31 -11.75
N ILE A 74 -1.35 -4.98 -10.91
CA ILE A 74 -1.74 -3.60 -10.61
C ILE A 74 -1.61 -3.33 -9.11
N LEU A 75 -0.97 -2.21 -8.74
CA LEU A 75 -0.99 -1.67 -7.39
C LEU A 75 -2.14 -0.68 -7.25
N ILE A 76 -3.05 -0.93 -6.32
CA ILE A 76 -4.14 -0.03 -5.95
C ILE A 76 -3.74 0.70 -4.67
N PRO A 77 -3.49 2.03 -4.73
CA PRO A 77 -3.09 2.78 -3.55
C PRO A 77 -4.19 2.84 -2.49
N ASP A 78 -3.77 2.74 -1.23
CA ASP A 78 -4.65 2.89 -0.08
C ASP A 78 -4.44 4.30 0.51
N ALA A 79 -5.44 5.17 0.34
CA ALA A 79 -5.39 6.57 0.76
C ALA A 79 -5.16 6.74 2.27
N ASP A 80 -5.67 5.83 3.09
CA ASP A 80 -5.53 5.87 4.54
C ASP A 80 -4.07 5.73 4.99
N THR A 81 -3.21 5.18 4.14
CA THR A 81 -1.79 4.94 4.44
C THR A 81 -0.87 6.12 4.11
N ALA A 82 -1.42 7.22 3.57
CA ALA A 82 -0.65 8.37 3.13
C ALA A 82 0.18 8.98 4.27
N VAL A 83 1.51 8.92 4.14
CA VAL A 83 2.48 9.44 5.11
C VAL A 83 3.73 9.96 4.40
N GLU A 84 4.39 10.98 4.96
CA GLU A 84 5.66 11.50 4.44
C GLU A 84 6.81 10.52 4.67
N ASP A 85 7.67 10.33 3.65
CA ASP A 85 8.96 9.65 3.81
C ASP A 85 10.01 10.63 4.29
N VAL A 86 10.20 10.70 5.59
CA VAL A 86 11.14 11.63 6.25
C VAL A 86 12.61 11.32 5.97
N PHE A 87 12.92 10.19 5.33
CA PHE A 87 14.29 9.77 5.01
C PHE A 87 14.72 10.15 3.59
N ARG A 88 13.83 10.73 2.79
CA ARG A 88 14.13 11.16 1.42
C ARG A 88 14.60 12.61 1.39
N ALA A 89 15.62 12.90 0.57
CA ALA A 89 16.10 14.25 0.35
C ALA A 89 15.08 15.14 -0.40
N ARG A 90 14.26 14.55 -1.24
CA ARG A 90 13.15 15.19 -1.94
C ARG A 90 11.83 14.76 -1.31
N LYS A 91 10.91 15.72 -1.17
CA LYS A 91 9.64 15.48 -0.48
C LYS A 91 8.84 14.38 -1.18
N THR A 92 8.68 13.26 -0.51
CA THR A 92 8.10 12.03 -1.05
C THR A 92 6.95 11.57 -0.17
N LEU A 93 5.79 11.31 -0.77
CA LEU A 93 4.66 10.70 -0.11
C LEU A 93 4.74 9.18 -0.25
N ILE A 94 4.56 8.45 0.84
CA ILE A 94 4.39 6.99 0.84
C ILE A 94 2.91 6.67 0.74
N LEU A 95 2.56 5.74 -0.14
CA LEU A 95 1.26 5.07 -0.19
C LEU A 95 1.48 3.56 -0.19
N TYR A 96 0.92 2.85 0.79
CA TYR A 96 0.85 1.40 0.71
C TYR A 96 -0.29 1.00 -0.22
N CYS A 97 -0.04 -0.06 -0.99
CA CYS A 97 -0.95 -0.52 -2.04
C CYS A 97 -1.43 -1.95 -1.78
N TYR A 98 -2.61 -2.25 -2.28
CA TYR A 98 -3.06 -3.61 -2.53
C TYR A 98 -2.63 -4.06 -3.91
N VAL A 99 -2.49 -5.37 -4.11
CA VAL A 99 -2.15 -5.95 -5.40
C VAL A 99 -3.39 -6.56 -6.03
N ASN A 100 -3.70 -6.20 -7.28
CA ASN A 100 -4.83 -6.74 -8.02
C ASN A 100 -4.38 -7.40 -9.32
N ASP A 101 -5.16 -8.36 -9.76
CA ASP A 101 -5.06 -8.98 -11.09
C ASP A 101 -5.61 -8.02 -12.15
N PRO A 102 -4.85 -7.70 -13.23
CA PRO A 102 -5.26 -6.71 -14.23
C PRO A 102 -6.41 -7.15 -15.12
N ILE A 103 -6.65 -8.46 -15.24
CA ILE A 103 -7.68 -9.00 -16.13
C ILE A 103 -9.03 -9.05 -15.43
N SER A 104 -9.05 -9.58 -14.23
CA SER A 104 -10.28 -9.72 -13.45
C SER A 104 -10.61 -8.51 -12.58
N GLY A 105 -9.63 -7.63 -12.32
CA GLY A 105 -9.71 -6.55 -11.35
C GLY A 105 -9.79 -7.02 -9.89
N SER A 106 -9.72 -8.34 -9.67
CA SER A 106 -9.86 -8.92 -8.34
C SER A 106 -8.57 -8.76 -7.51
N PRO A 107 -8.69 -8.64 -6.18
CA PRO A 107 -7.53 -8.66 -5.30
C PRO A 107 -6.71 -9.93 -5.47
N TYR A 108 -5.39 -9.79 -5.49
CA TYR A 108 -4.47 -10.91 -5.62
C TYR A 108 -4.40 -11.73 -4.33
N GLU A 109 -4.66 -13.03 -4.42
CA GLU A 109 -4.80 -13.90 -3.25
C GLU A 109 -3.53 -14.07 -2.41
N LYS A 110 -2.36 -13.87 -3.03
CA LYS A 110 -1.06 -13.96 -2.33
C LYS A 110 -0.57 -12.60 -1.80
N ASP A 111 -1.35 -11.53 -1.95
CA ASP A 111 -1.04 -10.24 -1.33
C ASP A 111 -1.24 -10.34 0.19
N PRO A 112 -0.17 -10.20 1.02
CA PRO A 112 -0.28 -10.29 2.48
C PRO A 112 -1.24 -9.25 3.08
N ARG A 113 -1.33 -8.05 2.51
CA ARG A 113 -2.29 -7.03 2.95
C ARG A 113 -3.73 -7.45 2.70
N TYR A 114 -3.99 -8.06 1.55
CA TYR A 114 -5.32 -8.61 1.25
C TYR A 114 -5.68 -9.76 2.19
N VAL A 115 -4.74 -10.64 2.52
CA VAL A 115 -4.95 -11.71 3.51
C VAL A 115 -5.31 -11.13 4.88
N ALA A 116 -4.59 -10.10 5.33
CA ALA A 116 -4.88 -9.42 6.59
C ALA A 116 -6.26 -8.76 6.58
N ARG A 117 -6.64 -8.07 5.50
CA ARG A 117 -7.98 -7.48 5.35
C ARG A 117 -9.08 -8.52 5.40
N LYS A 118 -8.93 -9.65 4.69
CA LYS A 118 -9.90 -10.76 4.77
C LYS A 118 -10.06 -11.30 6.19
N ALA A 119 -8.96 -11.39 6.94
CA ALA A 119 -9.01 -11.87 8.32
C ALA A 119 -9.77 -10.89 9.23
N GLU A 120 -9.58 -9.60 9.05
CA GLU A 120 -10.32 -8.56 9.77
C GLU A 120 -11.81 -8.55 9.42
N GLU A 121 -12.14 -8.58 8.13
CA GLU A 121 -13.53 -8.69 7.66
C GLU A 121 -14.21 -9.95 8.20
N PHE A 122 -13.50 -11.07 8.23
CA PHE A 122 -14.01 -12.31 8.81
C PHE A 122 -14.28 -12.14 10.32
N LEU A 123 -13.35 -11.56 11.08
CA LEU A 123 -13.53 -11.30 12.51
C LEU A 123 -14.80 -10.51 12.76
N VAL A 124 -15.00 -9.40 12.06
CA VAL A 124 -16.20 -8.56 12.16
C VAL A 124 -17.47 -9.37 11.81
N SER A 125 -17.41 -10.17 10.75
CA SER A 125 -18.56 -10.97 10.28
C SER A 125 -19.01 -12.02 11.30
N THR A 126 -18.14 -12.48 12.19
CA THR A 126 -18.47 -13.44 13.24
C THR A 126 -19.30 -12.82 14.38
N GLY A 127 -19.29 -11.50 14.51
CA GLY A 127 -19.90 -10.78 15.62
C GLY A 127 -19.19 -10.97 16.98
N LEU A 128 -18.01 -11.61 16.99
CA LEU A 128 -17.24 -11.84 18.22
C LEU A 128 -16.43 -10.62 18.63
N ALA A 129 -15.91 -9.88 17.65
CA ALA A 129 -15.19 -8.63 17.85
C ALA A 129 -15.28 -7.76 16.59
N ASP A 130 -15.07 -6.47 16.74
CA ASP A 130 -15.03 -5.46 15.68
C ASP A 130 -13.62 -4.91 15.46
N THR A 131 -12.67 -5.25 16.31
CA THR A 131 -11.33 -4.72 16.30
C THR A 131 -10.31 -5.76 16.78
N SER A 132 -9.15 -5.81 16.15
CA SER A 132 -7.99 -6.58 16.62
C SER A 132 -6.81 -5.64 16.87
N TYR A 133 -6.10 -5.88 17.99
CA TYR A 133 -4.89 -5.14 18.34
C TYR A 133 -3.66 -6.01 18.16
N TRP A 134 -2.67 -5.47 17.47
CA TRP A 134 -1.41 -6.14 17.18
C TRP A 134 -0.25 -5.37 17.78
N GLY A 135 0.67 -6.06 18.41
CA GLY A 135 1.88 -5.47 19.02
C GLY A 135 3.12 -5.87 18.23
N PRO A 136 3.49 -5.16 17.14
CA PRO A 136 4.71 -5.48 16.42
C PRO A 136 5.95 -5.16 17.25
N GLU A 137 6.95 -6.04 17.18
CA GLU A 137 8.27 -5.85 17.80
C GLU A 137 9.28 -5.69 16.66
N ALA A 138 9.69 -4.44 16.40
CA ALA A 138 10.68 -4.13 15.37
C ALA A 138 12.08 -4.14 15.96
N GLU A 139 12.91 -5.11 15.59
CA GLU A 139 14.29 -5.27 16.06
C GLU A 139 15.29 -4.95 14.94
N PHE A 140 16.35 -4.23 15.28
CA PHE A 140 17.42 -3.91 14.34
C PHE A 140 18.74 -3.71 15.05
N TYR A 141 19.83 -3.79 14.29
CA TYR A 141 21.18 -3.52 14.77
C TYR A 141 21.73 -2.27 14.10
N ILE A 142 22.52 -1.49 14.86
CA ILE A 142 23.31 -0.37 14.35
C ILE A 142 24.77 -0.79 14.41
N PHE A 143 25.47 -0.65 13.30
CA PHE A 143 26.90 -0.97 13.17
C PHE A 143 27.68 0.35 13.01
N ASP A 144 28.92 0.34 13.50
CA ASP A 144 29.81 1.51 13.44
C ASP A 144 30.44 1.71 12.05
N ASP A 145 30.43 0.67 11.17
CA ASP A 145 31.01 0.65 9.83
C ASP A 145 29.96 0.27 8.77
#